data_4dc52d4f70e01f6f5fa5737a7d772c32
#
_entry.id   4dc52d4f70e01f6f5fa5737a7d772c32
#
_cell.length_a   1.000
_cell.length_b   1.000
_cell.length_c   1.000
_cell.angle_alpha   90.00
_cell.angle_beta   90.00
_cell.angle_gamma   90.00
#
_symmetry.space_group_name_H-M   'P 1'
#
loop_
_entity.id
_entity.type
_entity.pdbx_description
1 polymer ?
#
loop_
_entity_poly.entity_id
_entity_poly.type
_entity_poly.pdbx_seq_one_letter_code
_entity_poly.pdbx_strand_id
1 'polypeptide(L)'
;MGAFIGQLLYLLNTDSKKVTRQNIAICFSELSNNEQRSLVKKSLIETGKNLTESSLIWNQSFSENAKHIRSIHGENFPDADEKTILLVPHLGCWEITGR
;
A
#
# COMPACT_ATOMS: atom_id res chain seq x y z
N MET A 1 11.08 9.13 -4.32
CA MET A 1 11.48 9.12 -2.89
C MET A 1 11.06 7.83 -2.21
N GLY A 2 9.80 7.40 -2.23
CA GLY A 2 9.30 6.19 -1.57
C GLY A 2 10.04 4.90 -1.96
N ALA A 3 10.32 4.69 -3.24
CA ALA A 3 11.08 3.51 -3.69
C ALA A 3 12.50 3.46 -3.09
N PHE A 4 13.13 4.60 -2.85
CA PHE A 4 14.43 4.68 -2.20
C PHE A 4 14.35 4.26 -0.72
N ILE A 5 13.33 4.71 -0.02
CA ILE A 5 13.06 4.31 1.37
C ILE A 5 12.84 2.78 1.44
N GLY A 6 12.04 2.22 0.53
CA GLY A 6 11.81 0.78 0.45
C GLY A 6 13.09 -0.01 0.15
N GLN A 7 13.97 0.53 -0.68
CA GLN A 7 15.28 -0.07 -0.94
C GLN A 7 16.17 -0.06 0.31
N LEU A 8 16.17 1.03 1.07
CA LEU A 8 16.88 1.09 2.35
C LEU A 8 16.34 0.07 3.35
N LEU A 9 15.01 -0.06 3.47
CA LEU A 9 14.38 -1.09 4.31
C LEU A 9 14.80 -2.51 3.90
N TYR A 10 14.98 -2.75 2.61
CA TYR A 10 15.47 -4.04 2.12
C TYR A 10 16.95 -4.28 2.44
N LEU A 11 17.80 -3.25 2.31
CA LEU A 11 19.23 -3.37 2.57
C LEU A 11 19.54 -3.50 4.07
N LEU A 12 18.80 -2.76 4.90
CA LEU A 12 18.94 -2.80 6.35
C LEU A 12 18.28 -4.08 6.93
N ASN A 13 18.84 -4.57 8.04
CA ASN A 13 18.26 -5.71 8.75
C ASN A 13 17.15 -5.25 9.72
N THR A 14 16.05 -4.73 9.16
CA THR A 14 14.91 -4.20 9.89
C THR A 14 13.93 -5.30 10.29
N ASP A 15 13.12 -5.04 11.31
CA ASP A 15 12.02 -5.94 11.69
C ASP A 15 10.98 -6.06 10.61
N SER A 16 10.71 -4.96 9.87
CA SER A 16 9.83 -5.00 8.69
C SER A 16 10.31 -6.02 7.65
N LYS A 17 11.62 -6.08 7.38
CA LYS A 17 12.18 -7.06 6.45
C LYS A 17 12.03 -8.50 6.97
N LYS A 18 12.25 -8.71 8.27
CA LYS A 18 12.12 -10.04 8.89
C LYS A 18 10.68 -10.55 8.79
N VAL A 19 9.71 -9.71 9.20
CA VAL A 19 8.28 -10.02 9.15
C VAL A 19 7.82 -10.26 7.71
N THR A 20 8.18 -9.38 6.77
CA THR A 20 7.85 -9.56 5.36
C THR A 20 8.39 -10.87 4.81
N ARG A 21 9.63 -11.22 5.14
CA ARG A 21 10.24 -12.49 4.73
C ARG A 21 9.51 -13.71 5.29
N GLN A 22 9.14 -13.67 6.56
CA GLN A 22 8.37 -14.75 7.19
C GLN A 22 7.00 -14.93 6.56
N ASN A 23 6.28 -13.83 6.36
CA ASN A 23 4.95 -13.86 5.72
C ASN A 23 5.02 -14.41 4.30
N ILE A 24 5.99 -13.97 3.50
CA ILE A 24 6.17 -14.48 2.14
C ILE A 24 6.54 -15.96 2.14
N ALA A 25 7.40 -16.41 3.06
CA ALA A 25 7.75 -17.83 3.16
C ALA A 25 6.54 -18.71 3.53
N ILE A 26 5.63 -18.20 4.35
CA ILE A 26 4.40 -18.92 4.74
C ILE A 26 3.37 -18.91 3.60
N CYS A 27 3.10 -17.73 3.02
CA CYS A 27 2.03 -17.58 2.04
C CYS A 27 2.39 -18.06 0.64
N PHE A 28 3.69 -18.13 0.31
CA PHE A 28 4.22 -18.49 -1.01
C PHE A 28 5.31 -19.55 -0.88
N SER A 29 4.99 -20.62 -0.16
CA SER A 29 5.93 -21.72 0.13
C SER A 29 6.36 -22.47 -1.14
N GLU A 30 5.56 -22.41 -2.20
CA GLU A 30 5.81 -23.01 -3.51
C GLU A 30 6.88 -22.27 -4.33
N LEU A 31 7.16 -21.00 -4.00
CA LEU A 31 8.16 -20.21 -4.71
C LEU A 31 9.58 -20.61 -4.30
N SER A 32 10.48 -20.59 -5.26
CA SER A 32 11.91 -20.75 -5.00
C SER A 32 12.46 -19.64 -4.08
N ASN A 33 13.56 -19.90 -3.42
CA ASN A 33 14.22 -18.92 -2.54
C ASN A 33 14.55 -17.60 -3.26
N ASN A 34 14.87 -17.64 -4.55
CA ASN A 34 15.18 -16.44 -5.34
C ASN A 34 13.91 -15.63 -5.64
N GLU A 35 12.81 -16.30 -5.96
CA GLU A 35 11.51 -15.65 -6.18
C GLU A 35 10.98 -15.02 -4.88
N GLN A 36 11.06 -15.75 -3.76
CA GLN A 36 10.69 -15.21 -2.44
C GLN A 36 11.51 -13.96 -2.10
N ARG A 37 12.84 -13.98 -2.31
CA ARG A 37 13.70 -12.80 -2.11
C ARG A 37 13.30 -11.63 -2.99
N SER A 38 12.98 -11.89 -4.26
CA SER A 38 12.50 -10.86 -5.20
C SER A 38 11.18 -10.26 -4.71
N LEU A 39 10.26 -11.09 -4.22
CA LEU A 39 8.97 -10.67 -3.71
C LEU A 39 9.11 -9.84 -2.43
N VAL A 40 9.99 -10.23 -1.51
CA VAL A 40 10.34 -9.44 -0.31
C VAL A 40 10.83 -8.05 -0.71
N LYS A 41 11.74 -7.96 -1.68
CA LYS A 41 12.26 -6.68 -2.16
C LYS A 41 11.16 -5.80 -2.74
N LYS A 42 10.30 -6.36 -3.60
CA LYS A 42 9.16 -5.64 -4.18
C LYS A 42 8.20 -5.15 -3.11
N SER A 43 7.82 -6.00 -2.17
CA SER A 43 6.91 -5.65 -1.06
C SER A 43 7.45 -4.49 -0.22
N LEU A 44 8.73 -4.50 0.14
CA LEU A 44 9.33 -3.40 0.90
C LEU A 44 9.43 -2.09 0.10
N ILE A 45 9.63 -2.17 -1.23
CA ILE A 45 9.60 -1.00 -2.10
C ILE A 45 8.19 -0.38 -2.10
N GLU A 46 7.15 -1.19 -2.22
CA GLU A 46 5.76 -0.70 -2.16
C GLU A 46 5.43 -0.13 -0.76
N THR A 47 5.90 -0.76 0.32
CA THR A 47 5.79 -0.19 1.68
C THR A 47 6.41 1.21 1.76
N GLY A 48 7.60 1.40 1.20
CA GLY A 48 8.26 2.71 1.17
C GLY A 48 7.49 3.76 0.35
N LYS A 49 6.85 3.35 -0.75
CA LYS A 49 5.98 4.23 -1.54
C LYS A 49 4.74 4.61 -0.73
N ASN A 50 4.05 3.65 -0.12
CA ASN A 50 2.86 3.90 0.69
C ASN A 50 3.14 4.87 1.83
N LEU A 51 4.27 4.75 2.52
CA LEU A 51 4.67 5.70 3.58
C LEU A 51 4.78 7.14 3.07
N THR A 52 5.32 7.34 1.87
CA THR A 52 5.42 8.68 1.28
C THR A 52 4.10 9.19 0.74
N GLU A 53 3.29 8.34 0.15
CA GLU A 53 1.95 8.65 -0.36
C GLU A 53 0.99 9.02 0.78
N SER A 54 0.96 8.23 1.85
CA SER A 54 0.15 8.54 3.04
C SER A 54 0.49 9.91 3.61
N SER A 55 1.79 10.25 3.69
CA SER A 55 2.22 11.56 4.16
C SER A 55 1.68 12.70 3.29
N LEU A 56 1.65 12.53 1.97
CA LEU A 56 1.09 13.53 1.04
C LEU A 56 -0.42 13.65 1.21
N ILE A 57 -1.14 12.54 1.23
CA ILE A 57 -2.60 12.51 1.35
C ILE A 57 -3.07 13.18 2.64
N TRP A 58 -2.39 12.92 3.75
CA TRP A 58 -2.76 13.49 5.05
C TRP A 58 -2.45 15.00 5.17
N ASN A 59 -1.51 15.52 4.38
CA ASN A 59 -1.15 16.93 4.40
C ASN A 59 -1.83 17.77 3.30
N GLN A 60 -2.51 17.16 2.34
CA GLN A 60 -3.21 17.84 1.26
C GLN A 60 -4.72 17.93 1.55
N SER A 61 -5.38 18.91 0.93
CA SER A 61 -6.84 19.01 0.95
C SER A 61 -7.49 17.92 0.09
N PHE A 62 -8.78 17.64 0.33
CA PHE A 62 -9.54 16.71 -0.50
C PHE A 62 -9.50 17.09 -2.00
N SER A 63 -9.62 18.38 -2.32
CA SER A 63 -9.60 18.87 -3.70
C SER A 63 -8.24 18.64 -4.39
N GLU A 64 -7.15 18.67 -3.66
CA GLU A 64 -5.82 18.36 -4.19
C GLU A 64 -5.65 16.86 -4.39
N ASN A 65 -6.07 16.05 -3.43
CA ASN A 65 -6.04 14.59 -3.53
C ASN A 65 -6.91 14.10 -4.70
N ALA A 66 -8.09 14.69 -4.92
CA ALA A 66 -8.98 14.34 -6.02
C ALA A 66 -8.33 14.50 -7.41
N LYS A 67 -7.38 15.41 -7.58
CA LYS A 67 -6.64 15.58 -8.85
C LYS A 67 -5.77 14.38 -9.22
N HIS A 68 -5.42 13.55 -8.27
CA HIS A 68 -4.65 12.32 -8.50
C HIS A 68 -5.52 11.14 -8.90
N ILE A 69 -6.84 11.23 -8.77
CA ILE A 69 -7.79 10.20 -9.18
C ILE A 69 -8.03 10.33 -10.68
N ARG A 70 -7.59 9.35 -11.46
CA ARG A 70 -7.77 9.35 -12.93
C ARG A 70 -9.15 8.88 -13.36
N SER A 71 -9.67 7.87 -12.69
CA SER A 71 -10.99 7.29 -12.98
C SER A 71 -11.51 6.55 -11.75
N ILE A 72 -12.82 6.55 -11.61
CA ILE A 72 -13.54 5.77 -10.60
C ILE A 72 -14.37 4.76 -11.37
N HIS A 73 -14.19 3.48 -11.06
CA HIS A 73 -14.95 2.40 -11.66
C HIS A 73 -15.76 1.72 -10.55
N GLY A 74 -17.03 1.51 -10.80
CA GLY A 74 -17.95 0.87 -9.87
C GLY A 74 -19.37 1.36 -10.10
N GLU A 75 -20.33 0.51 -9.74
CA GLU A 75 -21.73 0.85 -9.78
C GLU A 75 -22.18 1.32 -8.40
N ASN A 76 -22.95 2.40 -8.37
CA ASN A 76 -23.71 2.87 -7.21
C ASN A 76 -22.87 3.18 -5.95
N PHE A 77 -22.39 4.40 -5.84
CA PHE A 77 -22.10 4.97 -4.52
C PHE A 77 -23.42 5.07 -3.74
N PRO A 78 -23.45 4.62 -2.47
CA PRO A 78 -24.64 4.77 -1.64
C PRO A 78 -25.02 6.25 -1.52
N ASP A 79 -26.33 6.51 -1.50
CA ASP A 79 -26.84 7.85 -1.26
C ASP A 79 -26.37 8.36 0.11
N ALA A 80 -26.12 9.66 0.21
CA ALA A 80 -25.61 10.29 1.43
C ALA A 80 -26.50 10.07 2.67
N ASP A 81 -27.77 9.74 2.47
CA ASP A 81 -28.76 9.47 3.53
C ASP A 81 -28.81 7.99 3.95
N GLU A 82 -28.11 7.10 3.25
CA GLU A 82 -28.07 5.68 3.60
C GLU A 82 -26.97 5.38 4.62
N LYS A 83 -27.33 4.65 5.69
CA LYS A 83 -26.36 4.13 6.65
C LYS A 83 -25.55 3.03 6.00
N THR A 84 -24.36 3.36 5.55
CA THR A 84 -23.48 2.47 4.78
C THR A 84 -22.19 2.17 5.53
N ILE A 85 -21.76 0.92 5.49
CA ILE A 85 -20.44 0.48 5.95
C ILE A 85 -19.58 0.22 4.72
N LEU A 86 -18.52 1.00 4.55
CA LEU A 86 -17.53 0.80 3.50
C LEU A 86 -16.46 -0.17 3.98
N LEU A 87 -16.30 -1.29 3.27
CA LEU A 87 -15.19 -2.20 3.46
C LEU A 87 -14.06 -1.81 2.51
N VAL A 88 -12.99 -1.23 3.06
CA VAL A 88 -11.83 -0.80 2.29
C VAL A 88 -10.66 -1.72 2.58
N PRO A 89 -10.30 -2.64 1.67
CA PRO A 89 -9.12 -3.47 1.84
C PRO A 89 -7.86 -2.60 1.75
N HIS A 90 -6.83 -2.97 2.52
CA HIS A 90 -5.52 -2.29 2.50
C HIS A 90 -4.75 -2.59 1.20
N LEU A 91 -5.31 -2.19 0.06
CA LEU A 91 -4.70 -2.35 -1.27
C LEU A 91 -4.35 -0.98 -1.85
N GLY A 92 -3.10 -0.81 -2.25
CA GLY A 92 -2.62 0.46 -2.78
C GLY A 92 -2.73 1.60 -1.77
N CYS A 93 -3.07 2.78 -2.25
CA CYS A 93 -3.21 4.00 -1.44
C CYS A 93 -4.63 4.16 -0.92
N TRP A 94 -5.08 3.25 -0.07
CA TRP A 94 -6.44 3.19 0.45
C TRP A 94 -6.82 4.41 1.31
N GLU A 95 -5.85 5.12 1.87
CA GLU A 95 -6.08 6.32 2.70
C GLU A 95 -6.86 7.42 1.97
N ILE A 96 -6.81 7.45 0.64
CA ILE A 96 -7.54 8.44 -0.15
C ILE A 96 -9.07 8.30 -0.02
N THR A 97 -9.56 7.10 0.35
CA THR A 97 -10.98 6.82 0.50
C THR A 97 -11.57 7.29 1.82
N GLY A 98 -10.75 7.61 2.80
CA GLY A 98 -11.16 8.05 4.14
C GLY A 98 -11.12 9.56 4.35
N ARG A 99 -10.95 10.34 3.27
CA ARG A 99 -10.80 11.80 3.32
C ARG A 99 -11.94 12.55 2.68
#